data_4915ce7b51eebd5e1227868bc295999c
#
_entry.id   4915ce7b51eebd5e1227868bc295999c
#
_cell.length_a   1.000
_cell.length_b   1.000
_cell.length_c   1.000
_cell.angle_alpha   90.00
_cell.angle_beta   90.00
_cell.angle_gamma   90.00
#
_symmetry.space_group_name_H-M   'P 1'
#
loop_
_entity.id
_entity.type
_entity.pdbx_description
1 polymer ?
#
loop_
_entity_poly.entity_id
_entity_poly.type
_entity_poly.pdbx_seq_one_letter_code
_entity_poly.pdbx_strand_id
1 'polypeptide(L)'
;IYIEKIEKYMKEQLKTESSLLKRLKNEAVWLIIDPWQNQPKPYNNEYVDNVNDYFCKKINEYMYDIKHKFIVLNEKEIVHDTFKSYSKLQHPQVKDKIIDNDFKDIVYTGFHHGRCTVDRPVSGAKDMSYQDINIYFKKDLLCLLPNDSWLEMDMKSEKYGELI
;
A
#
# COMPACT_ATOMS: atom_id res chain seq x y z
N ILE A 1 33.05 -12.76 20.01
CA ILE A 1 32.47 -11.67 20.84
C ILE A 1 31.81 -10.59 19.95
N TYR A 2 32.53 -10.07 18.98
CA TYR A 2 32.01 -9.06 18.06
C TYR A 2 30.88 -9.60 17.17
N ILE A 3 31.04 -10.80 16.63
CA ILE A 3 30.03 -11.49 15.80
C ILE A 3 28.75 -11.77 16.60
N GLU A 4 28.88 -12.21 17.84
CA GLU A 4 27.76 -12.46 18.75
C GLU A 4 26.94 -11.21 19.01
N LYS A 5 27.58 -10.06 19.17
CA LYS A 5 26.91 -8.77 19.36
C LYS A 5 26.13 -8.33 18.11
N ILE A 6 26.69 -8.55 16.92
CA ILE A 6 26.02 -8.24 15.64
C ILE A 6 24.80 -9.15 15.46
N GLU A 7 24.94 -10.45 15.71
CA GLU A 7 23.84 -11.41 15.60
C GLU A 7 22.70 -11.05 16.55
N LYS A 8 23.01 -10.69 17.78
CA LYS A 8 22.01 -10.25 18.75
C LYS A 8 21.29 -8.99 18.30
N TYR A 9 22.03 -8.00 17.80
CA TYR A 9 21.45 -6.76 17.26
C TYR A 9 20.52 -7.05 16.10
N MET A 10 20.92 -7.88 15.15
CA MET A 10 20.09 -8.27 13.98
C MET A 10 18.81 -8.98 14.42
N LYS A 11 18.89 -9.89 15.39
CA LYS A 11 17.72 -10.58 15.94
C LYS A 11 16.73 -9.61 16.60
N GLU A 12 17.24 -8.62 17.32
CA GLU A 12 16.41 -7.58 17.95
C GLU A 12 15.71 -6.70 16.91
N GLN A 13 16.40 -6.34 15.81
CA GLN A 13 15.84 -5.58 14.71
C GLN A 13 14.73 -6.35 14.00
N LEU A 14 14.95 -7.61 13.66
CA LEU A 14 13.95 -8.49 13.05
C LEU A 14 12.72 -8.68 13.94
N LYS A 15 12.92 -8.83 15.24
CA LYS A 15 11.83 -8.94 16.21
C LYS A 15 11.00 -7.67 16.25
N THR A 16 11.61 -6.50 16.21
CA THR A 16 10.92 -5.20 16.21
C THR A 16 10.09 -5.03 14.95
N GLU A 17 10.64 -5.34 13.77
CA GLU A 17 9.92 -5.30 12.48
C GLU A 17 8.75 -6.26 12.47
N SER A 18 8.94 -7.49 12.95
CA SER A 18 7.89 -8.48 13.07
C SER A 18 6.75 -8.02 13.99
N SER A 19 7.09 -7.36 15.11
CA SER A 19 6.10 -6.81 16.05
C SER A 19 5.31 -5.66 15.43
N LEU A 20 5.96 -4.77 14.69
CA LEU A 20 5.29 -3.69 13.95
C LEU A 20 4.30 -4.25 12.93
N LEU A 21 4.74 -5.17 12.07
CA LEU A 21 3.89 -5.78 11.06
C LEU A 21 2.70 -6.51 11.68
N LYS A 22 2.91 -7.23 12.77
CA LYS A 22 1.83 -7.90 13.49
C LYS A 22 0.78 -6.92 13.99
N ARG A 23 1.20 -5.81 14.58
CA ARG A 23 0.30 -4.74 15.01
C ARG A 23 -0.46 -4.14 13.83
N LEU A 24 0.23 -3.82 12.75
CA LEU A 24 -0.39 -3.22 11.57
C LEU A 24 -1.41 -4.15 10.90
N LYS A 25 -1.13 -5.44 10.83
CA LYS A 25 -2.09 -6.42 10.29
C LYS A 25 -3.39 -6.48 11.08
N ASN A 26 -3.33 -6.27 12.38
CA ASN A 26 -4.50 -6.34 13.25
C ASN A 26 -5.23 -5.00 13.41
N GLU A 27 -4.51 -3.88 13.45
CA GLU A 27 -5.04 -2.60 13.89
C GLU A 27 -5.08 -1.52 12.80
N ALA A 28 -4.19 -1.59 11.82
CA ALA A 28 -4.14 -0.60 10.76
C ALA A 28 -5.21 -0.85 9.69
N VAL A 29 -5.59 0.21 8.99
CA VAL A 29 -6.32 0.09 7.74
C VAL A 29 -5.32 -0.07 6.59
N TRP A 30 -5.54 -1.06 5.74
CA TRP A 30 -4.71 -1.38 4.58
C TRP A 30 -5.45 -1.00 3.32
N LEU A 31 -4.87 -0.16 2.51
CA LEU A 31 -5.44 0.31 1.26
C LEU A 31 -4.71 -0.30 0.08
N ILE A 32 -5.45 -0.88 -0.84
CA ILE A 32 -4.94 -1.38 -2.12
C ILE A 32 -5.39 -0.38 -3.18
N ILE A 33 -4.45 0.43 -3.65
CA ILE A 33 -4.73 1.56 -4.54
C ILE A 33 -4.77 1.10 -6.00
N ASP A 34 -5.86 1.39 -6.68
CA ASP A 34 -6.06 1.22 -8.11
C ASP A 34 -5.70 -0.16 -8.68
N PRO A 35 -6.17 -1.27 -8.07
CA PRO A 35 -5.91 -2.60 -8.61
C PRO A 35 -6.90 -2.91 -9.74
N TRP A 36 -6.66 -2.29 -10.89
CA TRP A 36 -7.54 -2.40 -12.05
C TRP A 36 -7.41 -3.75 -12.75
N GLN A 37 -8.49 -4.20 -13.38
CA GLN A 37 -8.47 -5.39 -14.22
C GLN A 37 -7.48 -5.25 -15.37
N ASN A 38 -7.45 -4.07 -16.00
CA ASN A 38 -6.49 -3.72 -17.05
C ASN A 38 -5.91 -2.36 -16.75
N GLN A 39 -4.59 -2.21 -16.92
CA GLN A 39 -3.97 -0.90 -16.78
C GLN A 39 -4.41 0.02 -17.93
N PRO A 40 -4.67 1.32 -17.68
CA PRO A 40 -5.13 2.24 -18.71
C PRO A 40 -4.03 2.56 -19.73
N LYS A 41 -4.43 2.95 -20.93
CA LYS A 41 -3.50 3.50 -21.91
C LYS A 41 -2.87 4.79 -21.39
N PRO A 42 -1.60 5.08 -21.68
CA PRO A 42 -0.66 4.34 -22.52
C PRO A 42 0.11 3.22 -21.81
N TYR A 43 -0.28 2.86 -20.61
CA TYR A 43 0.47 1.91 -19.75
C TYR A 43 0.11 0.45 -20.03
N ASN A 44 -0.86 0.18 -20.91
CA ASN A 44 -1.29 -1.17 -21.20
C ASN A 44 -0.55 -1.75 -22.41
N ASN A 45 0.13 -2.85 -22.19
CA ASN A 45 0.60 -3.78 -23.20
C ASN A 45 0.59 -5.18 -22.58
N GLU A 46 0.82 -6.22 -23.36
CA GLU A 46 0.77 -7.59 -22.88
C GLU A 46 1.69 -7.84 -21.67
N TYR A 47 2.88 -7.26 -21.69
CA TYR A 47 3.81 -7.36 -20.56
C TYR A 47 3.24 -6.72 -19.29
N VAL A 48 2.68 -5.53 -19.41
CA VAL A 48 2.09 -4.81 -18.28
C VAL A 48 0.88 -5.58 -17.72
N ASP A 49 0.06 -6.17 -18.58
CA ASP A 49 -1.09 -6.96 -18.14
C ASP A 49 -0.65 -8.22 -17.36
N ASN A 50 0.41 -8.90 -17.81
CA ASN A 50 0.98 -10.05 -17.11
C ASN A 50 1.55 -9.67 -15.75
N VAL A 51 2.26 -8.56 -15.66
CA VAL A 51 2.79 -8.02 -14.40
C VAL A 51 1.63 -7.62 -13.46
N ASN A 52 0.60 -7.01 -14.00
CA ASN A 52 -0.59 -6.63 -13.24
C ASN A 52 -1.25 -7.85 -12.58
N ASP A 53 -1.49 -8.92 -13.33
CA ASP A 53 -2.06 -10.17 -12.81
C ASP A 53 -1.20 -10.79 -11.72
N TYR A 54 0.08 -10.94 -11.99
CA TYR A 54 1.04 -11.48 -11.02
C TYR A 54 1.05 -10.67 -9.72
N PHE A 55 1.07 -9.36 -9.85
CA PHE A 55 1.18 -8.47 -8.71
C PHE A 55 -0.11 -8.45 -7.88
N CYS A 56 -1.26 -8.45 -8.53
CA CYS A 56 -2.55 -8.55 -7.83
C CYS A 56 -2.66 -9.86 -7.04
N LYS A 57 -2.23 -10.98 -7.60
CA LYS A 57 -2.18 -12.26 -6.90
C LYS A 57 -1.25 -12.23 -5.70
N LYS A 58 -0.09 -11.62 -5.85
CA LYS A 58 0.89 -11.45 -4.76
C LYS A 58 0.29 -10.62 -3.61
N ILE A 59 -0.37 -9.52 -3.93
CA ILE A 59 -1.05 -8.70 -2.92
C ILE A 59 -2.14 -9.52 -2.21
N ASN A 60 -2.95 -10.24 -2.96
CA ASN A 60 -4.04 -11.03 -2.39
C ASN A 60 -3.53 -12.10 -1.42
N GLU A 61 -2.44 -12.80 -1.75
CA GLU A 61 -1.83 -13.77 -0.85
C GLU A 61 -1.37 -13.14 0.46
N TYR A 62 -0.76 -11.97 0.38
CA TYR A 62 -0.29 -11.26 1.56
C TYR A 62 -1.46 -10.71 2.40
N MET A 63 -2.52 -10.23 1.75
CA MET A 63 -3.66 -9.59 2.42
C MET A 63 -4.62 -10.57 3.08
N TYR A 64 -4.45 -11.86 2.90
CA TYR A 64 -5.37 -12.88 3.38
C TYR A 64 -5.71 -12.73 4.87
N ASP A 65 -4.71 -12.50 5.72
CA ASP A 65 -4.86 -12.42 7.17
C ASP A 65 -5.11 -10.99 7.69
N ILE A 66 -5.18 -10.00 6.82
CA ILE A 66 -5.32 -8.62 7.24
C ILE A 66 -6.79 -8.31 7.53
N LYS A 67 -7.04 -7.78 8.72
CA LYS A 67 -8.39 -7.56 9.24
C LYS A 67 -9.14 -6.43 8.54
N HIS A 68 -8.49 -5.29 8.33
CA HIS A 68 -9.11 -4.10 7.75
C HIS A 68 -8.44 -3.75 6.42
N LYS A 69 -9.01 -4.22 5.33
CA LYS A 69 -8.46 -4.02 3.99
C LYS A 69 -9.54 -3.54 3.03
N PHE A 70 -9.19 -2.58 2.19
CA PHE A 70 -10.11 -1.97 1.23
C PHE A 70 -9.45 -1.78 -0.11
N ILE A 71 -10.20 -2.09 -1.15
CA ILE A 71 -9.84 -1.67 -2.51
C ILE A 71 -10.25 -0.20 -2.66
N VAL A 72 -9.35 0.62 -3.17
CA VAL A 72 -9.60 2.04 -3.41
C VAL A 72 -9.47 2.34 -4.89
N LEU A 73 -10.56 2.77 -5.49
CA LEU A 73 -10.60 3.12 -6.91
C LEU A 73 -11.80 4.05 -7.18
N ASN A 74 -11.92 4.54 -8.40
CA ASN A 74 -13.06 5.35 -8.81
C ASN A 74 -14.23 4.46 -9.23
N GLU A 75 -15.44 5.00 -9.13
CA GLU A 75 -16.70 4.27 -9.37
C GLU A 75 -16.78 3.56 -10.72
N LYS A 76 -16.24 4.19 -11.78
CA LYS A 76 -16.30 3.67 -13.15
C LYS A 76 -15.19 2.68 -13.49
N GLU A 77 -14.25 2.48 -12.59
CA GLU A 77 -13.10 1.61 -12.82
C GLU A 77 -13.45 0.17 -12.48
N ILE A 78 -12.92 -0.78 -13.26
CA ILE A 78 -13.15 -2.21 -13.06
C ILE A 78 -12.02 -2.78 -12.20
N VAL A 79 -12.36 -3.29 -11.02
CA VAL A 79 -11.40 -3.92 -10.12
C VAL A 79 -10.91 -5.25 -10.72
N HIS A 80 -9.66 -5.58 -10.47
CA HIS A 80 -9.08 -6.87 -10.85
C HIS A 80 -9.90 -8.03 -10.24
N ASP A 81 -10.10 -9.09 -11.00
CA ASP A 81 -10.92 -10.26 -10.61
C ASP A 81 -10.53 -10.84 -9.26
N THR A 82 -9.25 -10.82 -8.95
CA THR A 82 -8.71 -11.31 -7.66
C THR A 82 -9.38 -10.65 -6.46
N PHE A 83 -9.81 -9.40 -6.58
CA PHE A 83 -10.34 -8.58 -5.48
C PHE A 83 -11.86 -8.38 -5.50
N LYS A 84 -12.58 -9.15 -6.29
CA LYS A 84 -14.04 -8.98 -6.41
C LYS A 84 -14.79 -9.07 -5.09
N SER A 85 -14.31 -9.89 -4.16
CA SER A 85 -14.93 -10.07 -2.85
C SER A 85 -14.50 -9.03 -1.79
N TYR A 86 -13.50 -8.21 -2.09
CA TYR A 86 -13.00 -7.21 -1.16
C TYR A 86 -13.97 -6.05 -1.02
N SER A 87 -14.02 -5.45 0.16
CA SER A 87 -14.73 -4.19 0.38
C SER A 87 -14.06 -3.06 -0.40
N LYS A 88 -14.88 -2.21 -1.00
CA LYS A 88 -14.43 -1.14 -1.90
C LYS A 88 -14.74 0.22 -1.30
N LEU A 89 -13.81 1.16 -1.54
CA LEU A 89 -13.98 2.57 -1.26
C LEU A 89 -13.65 3.36 -2.53
N GLN A 90 -14.39 4.41 -2.79
CA GLN A 90 -13.97 5.40 -3.77
C GLN A 90 -12.92 6.31 -3.15
N HIS A 91 -12.01 6.85 -3.95
CA HIS A 91 -10.96 7.75 -3.44
C HIS A 91 -11.49 8.85 -2.51
N PRO A 92 -12.59 9.55 -2.83
CA PRO A 92 -13.11 10.59 -1.94
C PRO A 92 -13.65 10.09 -0.59
N GLN A 93 -13.91 8.79 -0.44
CA GLN A 93 -14.49 8.21 0.77
C GLN A 93 -13.43 7.78 1.80
N VAL A 94 -12.16 7.69 1.41
CA VAL A 94 -11.10 7.10 2.23
C VAL A 94 -10.90 7.86 3.54
N LYS A 95 -10.83 9.17 3.49
CA LYS A 95 -10.60 10.01 4.67
C LYS A 95 -11.69 9.81 5.72
N ASP A 96 -12.95 9.87 5.32
CA ASP A 96 -14.07 9.71 6.23
C ASP A 96 -14.11 8.31 6.85
N LYS A 97 -13.81 7.29 6.05
CA LYS A 97 -13.73 5.92 6.55
C LYS A 97 -12.67 5.77 7.64
N ILE A 98 -11.53 6.39 7.48
CA ILE A 98 -10.44 6.35 8.46
C ILE A 98 -10.82 7.08 9.74
N ILE A 99 -11.37 8.30 9.62
CA ILE A 99 -11.75 9.12 10.76
C ILE A 99 -12.92 8.49 11.53
N ASP A 100 -13.97 8.08 10.84
CA ASP A 100 -15.19 7.54 11.45
C ASP A 100 -14.93 6.22 12.20
N ASN A 101 -13.92 5.46 11.80
CA ASN A 101 -13.52 4.20 12.45
C ASN A 101 -12.32 4.35 13.39
N ASP A 102 -11.86 5.57 13.60
CA ASP A 102 -10.76 5.89 14.53
C ASP A 102 -9.48 5.10 14.28
N PHE A 103 -9.12 4.84 13.01
CA PHE A 103 -7.85 4.22 12.67
C PHE A 103 -6.69 5.15 12.98
N LYS A 104 -5.64 4.60 13.59
CA LYS A 104 -4.42 5.33 13.95
C LYS A 104 -3.28 5.09 12.97
N ASP A 105 -3.35 4.03 12.20
CA ASP A 105 -2.33 3.62 11.25
C ASP A 105 -2.97 3.30 9.90
N ILE A 106 -2.29 3.73 8.83
CA ILE A 106 -2.69 3.44 7.46
C ILE A 106 -1.50 2.83 6.72
N VAL A 107 -1.74 1.76 5.96
CA VAL A 107 -0.72 1.14 5.11
C VAL A 107 -1.16 1.19 3.66
N TYR A 108 -0.34 1.80 2.83
CA TYR A 108 -0.57 1.87 1.38
C TYR A 108 0.07 0.70 0.67
N THR A 109 -0.70 0.07 -0.20
CA THR A 109 -0.26 -0.95 -1.15
C THR A 109 -0.90 -0.69 -2.51
N GLY A 110 -0.55 -1.47 -3.51
CA GLY A 110 -1.16 -1.43 -4.82
C GLY A 110 -0.34 -0.71 -5.86
N PHE A 111 -1.00 0.05 -6.70
CA PHE A 111 -0.39 0.56 -7.93
C PHE A 111 -0.03 2.04 -7.84
N HIS A 112 0.92 2.42 -8.70
CA HIS A 112 1.35 3.80 -8.91
C HIS A 112 2.04 4.38 -7.67
N HIS A 113 3.03 3.61 -7.16
CA HIS A 113 3.87 4.04 -6.04
C HIS A 113 4.44 5.44 -6.24
N GLY A 114 4.27 6.31 -5.24
CA GLY A 114 4.70 7.70 -5.31
C GLY A 114 3.82 8.61 -6.15
N ARG A 115 2.84 8.07 -6.87
CA ARG A 115 1.86 8.81 -7.69
C ARG A 115 0.49 8.77 -7.00
N CYS A 116 -0.37 7.83 -7.37
CA CYS A 116 -1.70 7.71 -6.77
C CYS A 116 -1.65 7.44 -5.26
N THR A 117 -0.64 6.75 -4.77
CA THR A 117 -0.47 6.51 -3.34
C THR A 117 -0.11 7.77 -2.55
N VAL A 118 0.45 8.79 -3.20
CA VAL A 118 0.89 10.04 -2.55
C VAL A 118 0.05 11.24 -2.97
N ASP A 119 -0.07 11.49 -4.28
CA ASP A 119 -0.64 12.72 -4.82
C ASP A 119 -2.16 12.71 -5.00
N ARG A 120 -2.79 11.55 -4.94
CA ARG A 120 -4.23 11.46 -5.19
C ARG A 120 -5.00 12.32 -4.17
N PRO A 121 -5.89 13.23 -4.62
CA PRO A 121 -6.69 14.03 -3.70
C PRO A 121 -7.50 13.15 -2.74
N VAL A 122 -7.52 13.53 -1.47
CA VAL A 122 -8.22 12.90 -0.35
C VAL A 122 -7.60 11.56 0.09
N SER A 123 -7.39 10.60 -0.82
CA SER A 123 -6.92 9.26 -0.48
C SER A 123 -5.41 9.12 -0.41
N GLY A 124 -4.66 9.99 -1.08
CA GLY A 124 -3.20 9.92 -1.13
C GLY A 124 -2.54 10.33 0.19
N ALA A 125 -1.32 9.87 0.39
CA ALA A 125 -0.58 10.10 1.64
C ALA A 125 -0.31 11.58 1.91
N LYS A 126 -0.12 12.39 0.87
CA LYS A 126 0.08 13.82 1.02
C LYS A 126 -1.10 14.50 1.74
N ASP A 127 -2.32 14.26 1.27
CA ASP A 127 -3.51 14.81 1.92
C ASP A 127 -3.76 14.12 3.27
N MET A 128 -3.54 12.82 3.36
CA MET A 128 -3.74 12.07 4.59
C MET A 128 -2.78 12.48 5.70
N SER A 129 -1.59 13.00 5.36
CA SER A 129 -0.59 13.47 6.33
C SER A 129 -1.06 14.65 7.17
N TYR A 130 -2.10 15.35 6.75
CA TYR A 130 -2.70 16.42 7.56
C TYR A 130 -3.60 15.89 8.68
N GLN A 131 -3.87 14.61 8.70
CA GLN A 131 -4.62 13.96 9.78
C GLN A 131 -3.64 13.42 10.83
N ASP A 132 -4.13 13.19 12.05
CA ASP A 132 -3.35 12.57 13.12
C ASP A 132 -3.32 11.05 12.92
N ILE A 133 -2.53 10.60 11.96
CA ILE A 133 -2.42 9.19 11.58
C ILE A 133 -0.98 8.85 11.18
N ASN A 134 -0.53 7.66 11.54
CA ASN A 134 0.75 7.13 11.09
C ASN A 134 0.60 6.50 9.70
N ILE A 135 1.46 6.88 8.78
CA ILE A 135 1.41 6.44 7.38
C ILE A 135 2.59 5.52 7.09
N TYR A 136 2.27 4.37 6.49
CA TYR A 136 3.25 3.37 6.06
C TYR A 136 3.03 3.01 4.60
N PHE A 137 4.13 2.72 3.91
CA PHE A 137 4.12 2.20 2.54
C PHE A 137 4.77 0.82 2.56
N LYS A 138 4.01 -0.22 2.22
CA LYS A 138 4.54 -1.59 2.17
C LYS A 138 5.22 -1.80 0.82
N LYS A 139 6.53 -1.61 0.77
CA LYS A 139 7.29 -1.49 -0.47
C LYS A 139 7.17 -2.69 -1.39
N ASP A 140 7.22 -3.90 -0.86
CA ASP A 140 7.11 -5.14 -1.65
C ASP A 140 5.70 -5.40 -2.19
N LEU A 141 4.72 -4.61 -1.76
CA LEU A 141 3.33 -4.63 -2.26
C LEU A 141 2.96 -3.36 -3.03
N LEU A 142 3.94 -2.61 -3.49
CA LEU A 142 3.77 -1.40 -4.30
C LEU A 142 4.36 -1.57 -5.68
N CYS A 143 3.62 -1.19 -6.71
CA CYS A 143 4.02 -1.29 -8.10
C CYS A 143 4.28 0.10 -8.68
N LEU A 144 5.43 0.26 -9.37
CA LEU A 144 5.78 1.49 -10.07
C LEU A 144 5.04 1.60 -11.41
N LEU A 145 4.84 2.82 -11.87
CA LEU A 145 4.58 3.06 -13.29
C LEU A 145 5.83 2.73 -14.12
N PRO A 146 5.68 2.28 -15.38
CA PRO A 146 6.79 1.74 -16.16
C PRO A 146 8.03 2.65 -16.31
N ASN A 147 7.83 3.96 -16.29
CA ASN A 147 8.93 4.91 -16.47
C ASN A 147 9.37 5.61 -15.18
N ASP A 148 8.82 5.22 -14.04
CA ASP A 148 9.17 5.82 -12.76
C ASP A 148 10.40 5.13 -12.13
N SER A 149 11.15 5.89 -11.35
CA SER A 149 12.31 5.41 -10.58
C SER A 149 11.90 5.04 -9.15
N TRP A 150 12.34 3.88 -8.69
CA TRP A 150 12.17 3.48 -7.29
C TRP A 150 12.76 4.51 -6.33
N LEU A 151 13.98 4.98 -6.61
CA LEU A 151 14.64 5.96 -5.75
C LEU A 151 13.83 7.24 -5.61
N GLU A 152 13.37 7.79 -6.72
CA GLU A 152 12.59 9.04 -6.70
C GLU A 152 11.24 8.86 -6.00
N MET A 153 10.55 7.75 -6.27
CA MET A 153 9.24 7.50 -5.67
C MET A 153 9.33 7.14 -4.18
N ASP A 154 10.38 6.44 -3.77
CA ASP A 154 10.68 6.18 -2.35
C ASP A 154 10.95 7.49 -1.61
N MET A 155 11.81 8.36 -2.15
CA MET A 155 12.13 9.66 -1.55
C MET A 155 10.89 10.54 -1.42
N LYS A 156 10.04 10.53 -2.43
CA LYS A 156 8.77 11.28 -2.40
C LYS A 156 7.82 10.75 -1.33
N SER A 157 7.70 9.44 -1.23
CA SER A 157 6.84 8.78 -0.23
C SER A 157 7.32 9.02 1.20
N GLU A 158 8.63 8.99 1.43
CA GLU A 158 9.23 9.20 2.75
C GLU A 158 8.95 10.59 3.34
N LYS A 159 8.56 11.56 2.53
CA LYS A 159 8.13 12.87 3.03
C LYS A 159 6.82 12.78 3.84
N TYR A 160 6.02 11.73 3.63
CA TYR A 160 4.69 11.62 4.19
C TYR A 160 4.47 10.39 5.05
N GLY A 161 5.37 9.42 5.01
CA GLY A 161 5.24 8.19 5.78
C GLY A 161 6.51 7.36 5.79
N GLU A 162 6.43 6.18 6.36
CA GLU A 162 7.55 5.25 6.52
C GLU A 162 7.46 4.10 5.52
N LEU A 163 8.56 3.80 4.82
CA LEU A 163 8.70 2.61 3.98
C LEU A 163 8.96 1.38 4.87
N ILE A 164 8.19 0.34 4.67
CA ILE A 164 8.32 -0.91 5.42
C ILE A 164 8.38 -2.14 4.51
#